data_b500e7fb6388fdc40fa19d93682c58ae
#
_entry.id   b500e7fb6388fdc40fa19d93682c58ae
#
_cell.length_a   1.000
_cell.length_b   1.000
_cell.length_c   1.000
_cell.angle_alpha   90.00
_cell.angle_beta   90.00
_cell.angle_gamma   90.00
#
_symmetry.space_group_name_H-M   'P 1'
#
loop_
_entity.id
_entity.type
_entity.pdbx_description
1 polymer ?
#
loop_
_entity_poly.entity_id
_entity_poly.type
_entity_poly.pdbx_seq_one_letter_code
_entity_poly.pdbx_strand_id
1 'polypeptide(L)'
;MMNMKTAFVTGATGLLGNNLVRELIAKGCRVKALVRSLEKGRRQFGSVEGVELIAGDMTDVAAFASHLQGCDVLFHTAAYFRDNYKGGSHWPELKAINVDGTERLLEQAYRAGIRRFVHTSSIAVLNGEPGMPIDETCLRRSEDADDYYRSKILADEVVLAFLQSHPDMNGSLVLPGWMWGPADLGPTSSSQLANDVMNGKLPGLVPGSFSVVDARDVALAMILAAERGKRAERYLAAGRHMTMQQLVPLLGKIAGVQTPKRTLPLPLLYIIAALQEAYARLSGKPILLSLATVRLMVKEANRSHFNHAKSERELGLTFRPVEQTIGDTVAWLRNNAAES
;
A
#
# COMPACT_ATOMS: atom_id res chain seq x y z
N MET A 1 2.49 -11.70 24.94
CA MET A 1 1.99 -11.61 23.55
C MET A 1 0.49 -11.72 23.58
N MET A 2 -0.21 -10.82 22.91
CA MET A 2 -1.66 -10.90 22.84
C MET A 2 -2.05 -12.04 21.91
N ASN A 3 -3.00 -12.89 22.34
CA ASN A 3 -3.43 -14.02 21.55
C ASN A 3 -4.55 -13.57 20.58
N MET A 4 -4.18 -13.05 19.40
CA MET A 4 -5.12 -12.76 18.31
C MET A 4 -5.55 -14.09 17.68
N LYS A 5 -6.77 -14.55 17.98
CA LYS A 5 -7.28 -15.83 17.46
C LYS A 5 -7.95 -15.67 16.09
N THR A 6 -8.64 -14.55 15.88
CA THR A 6 -9.38 -14.30 14.64
C THR A 6 -9.22 -12.83 14.21
N ALA A 7 -8.74 -12.61 12.99
CA ALA A 7 -8.59 -11.29 12.40
C ALA A 7 -9.57 -11.08 11.25
N PHE A 8 -10.10 -9.87 11.10
CA PHE A 8 -10.78 -9.43 9.89
C PHE A 8 -9.83 -8.59 9.06
N VAL A 9 -9.63 -8.94 7.78
CA VAL A 9 -8.72 -8.24 6.86
C VAL A 9 -9.50 -7.73 5.67
N THR A 10 -9.56 -6.39 5.51
CA THR A 10 -10.09 -5.80 4.27
C THR A 10 -8.99 -5.68 3.23
N GLY A 11 -9.33 -5.66 1.93
CA GLY A 11 -8.32 -5.57 0.88
C GLY A 11 -7.39 -6.79 0.78
N ALA A 12 -7.85 -7.94 1.27
CA ALA A 12 -7.08 -9.17 1.42
C ALA A 12 -6.41 -9.67 0.12
N THR A 13 -6.97 -9.37 -1.05
CA THR A 13 -6.42 -9.79 -2.36
C THR A 13 -5.43 -8.78 -2.97
N GLY A 14 -5.13 -7.67 -2.31
CA GLY A 14 -4.07 -6.73 -2.71
C GLY A 14 -2.69 -7.20 -2.25
N LEU A 15 -1.62 -6.55 -2.75
CA LEU A 15 -0.23 -6.89 -2.41
C LEU A 15 -0.01 -6.93 -0.89
N LEU A 16 -0.38 -5.89 -0.15
CA LEU A 16 -0.25 -5.87 1.31
C LEU A 16 -1.18 -6.87 1.99
N GLY A 17 -2.47 -6.86 1.62
CA GLY A 17 -3.47 -7.71 2.27
C GLY A 17 -3.17 -9.20 2.12
N ASN A 18 -2.68 -9.64 0.95
CA ASN A 18 -2.29 -11.03 0.74
C ASN A 18 -1.13 -11.45 1.65
N ASN A 19 -0.08 -10.64 1.70
CA ASN A 19 1.06 -10.90 2.57
C ASN A 19 0.66 -10.88 4.05
N LEU A 20 -0.22 -9.96 4.45
CA LEU A 20 -0.74 -9.89 5.82
C LEU A 20 -1.57 -11.13 6.19
N VAL A 21 -2.45 -11.58 5.32
CA VAL A 21 -3.23 -12.81 5.55
C VAL A 21 -2.30 -14.01 5.77
N ARG A 22 -1.28 -14.18 4.94
CA ARG A 22 -0.30 -15.27 5.07
C ARG A 22 0.50 -15.19 6.36
N GLU A 23 0.96 -14.01 6.76
CA GLU A 23 1.69 -13.81 8.02
C GLU A 23 0.79 -14.08 9.25
N LEU A 24 -0.48 -13.70 9.21
CA LEU A 24 -1.44 -13.99 10.27
C LEU A 24 -1.69 -15.49 10.41
N ILE A 25 -1.88 -16.20 9.30
CA ILE A 25 -2.04 -17.67 9.29
C ILE A 25 -0.78 -18.36 9.81
N ALA A 26 0.41 -17.93 9.39
CA ALA A 26 1.67 -18.48 9.87
C ALA A 26 1.86 -18.30 11.40
N LYS A 27 1.21 -17.31 12.00
CA LYS A 27 1.16 -17.07 13.46
C LYS A 27 0.00 -17.80 14.16
N GLY A 28 -0.77 -18.63 13.44
CA GLY A 28 -1.89 -19.42 14.00
C GLY A 28 -3.18 -18.61 14.18
N CYS A 29 -3.30 -17.42 13.55
CA CYS A 29 -4.51 -16.62 13.58
C CYS A 29 -5.45 -17.04 12.44
N ARG A 30 -6.74 -17.28 12.71
CA ARG A 30 -7.75 -17.43 11.66
C ARG A 30 -8.05 -16.08 11.03
N VAL A 31 -8.33 -16.07 9.73
CA VAL A 31 -8.56 -14.82 8.99
C VAL A 31 -9.88 -14.86 8.25
N LYS A 32 -10.75 -13.88 8.53
CA LYS A 32 -11.88 -13.51 7.66
C LYS A 32 -11.38 -12.47 6.66
N ALA A 33 -11.23 -12.89 5.41
CA ALA A 33 -10.63 -12.11 4.33
C ALA A 33 -11.71 -11.48 3.45
N LEU A 34 -11.90 -10.15 3.54
CA LEU A 34 -12.85 -9.43 2.70
C LEU A 34 -12.30 -9.30 1.28
N VAL A 35 -13.06 -9.79 0.30
CA VAL A 35 -12.70 -9.82 -1.11
C VAL A 35 -13.86 -9.32 -1.98
N ARG A 36 -13.56 -8.53 -3.01
CA ARG A 36 -14.56 -8.09 -4.00
C ARG A 36 -14.93 -9.20 -4.98
N SER A 37 -13.99 -10.11 -5.27
CA SER A 37 -14.19 -11.28 -6.13
C SER A 37 -13.81 -12.53 -5.37
N LEU A 38 -14.79 -13.39 -5.13
CA LEU A 38 -14.56 -14.72 -4.53
C LEU A 38 -13.68 -15.59 -5.41
N GLU A 39 -13.76 -15.47 -6.74
CA GLU A 39 -12.89 -16.19 -7.68
C GLU A 39 -11.42 -15.80 -7.45
N LYS A 40 -11.12 -14.49 -7.43
CA LYS A 40 -9.77 -14.00 -7.12
C LYS A 40 -9.32 -14.44 -5.72
N GLY A 41 -10.23 -14.41 -4.75
CA GLY A 41 -9.97 -14.88 -3.39
C GLY A 41 -9.61 -16.38 -3.35
N ARG A 42 -10.40 -17.23 -4.01
CA ARG A 42 -10.13 -18.69 -4.10
C ARG A 42 -8.81 -19.00 -4.80
N ARG A 43 -8.48 -18.26 -5.87
CA ARG A 43 -7.20 -18.40 -6.56
C ARG A 43 -6.01 -18.10 -5.65
N GLN A 44 -6.14 -17.17 -4.72
CA GLN A 44 -5.07 -16.78 -3.78
C GLN A 44 -5.02 -17.63 -2.52
N PHE A 45 -6.16 -18.01 -1.97
CA PHE A 45 -6.29 -18.57 -0.63
C PHE A 45 -7.06 -19.91 -0.59
N GLY A 46 -7.54 -20.44 -1.72
CA GLY A 46 -8.42 -21.61 -1.72
C GLY A 46 -7.80 -22.89 -1.12
N SER A 47 -6.47 -22.97 -1.07
CA SER A 47 -5.72 -24.04 -0.41
C SER A 47 -5.15 -23.66 0.95
N VAL A 48 -5.42 -22.43 1.45
CA VAL A 48 -4.87 -21.93 2.71
C VAL A 48 -5.86 -22.21 3.84
N GLU A 49 -5.54 -23.17 4.70
CA GLU A 49 -6.34 -23.47 5.89
C GLU A 49 -6.40 -22.27 6.82
N GLY A 50 -7.56 -22.04 7.46
CA GLY A 50 -7.76 -20.93 8.40
C GLY A 50 -8.18 -19.61 7.75
N VAL A 51 -8.36 -19.55 6.41
CA VAL A 51 -8.89 -18.38 5.70
C VAL A 51 -10.35 -18.61 5.33
N GLU A 52 -11.22 -17.73 5.81
CA GLU A 52 -12.62 -17.61 5.40
C GLU A 52 -12.77 -16.44 4.43
N LEU A 53 -13.25 -16.68 3.22
CA LEU A 53 -13.47 -15.64 2.22
C LEU A 53 -14.84 -15.00 2.40
N ILE A 54 -14.87 -13.69 2.63
CA ILE A 54 -16.08 -12.88 2.76
C ILE A 54 -16.22 -12.00 1.52
N ALA A 55 -17.35 -12.14 0.79
CA ALA A 55 -17.64 -11.26 -0.33
C ALA A 55 -18.13 -9.90 0.17
N GLY A 56 -17.60 -8.80 -0.37
CA GLY A 56 -18.06 -7.46 -0.05
C GLY A 56 -17.18 -6.37 -0.62
N ASP A 57 -17.70 -5.15 -0.58
CA ASP A 57 -17.03 -3.94 -1.08
C ASP A 57 -17.10 -2.83 -0.04
N MET A 58 -16.06 -1.98 0.00
CA MET A 58 -15.99 -0.86 0.94
C MET A 58 -17.03 0.23 0.67
N THR A 59 -17.68 0.22 -0.47
CA THR A 59 -18.81 1.10 -0.79
C THR A 59 -20.10 0.68 -0.09
N ASP A 60 -20.22 -0.60 0.29
CA ASP A 60 -21.37 -1.15 1.05
C ASP A 60 -20.90 -2.00 2.24
N VAL A 61 -20.44 -1.33 3.28
CA VAL A 61 -19.93 -1.99 4.50
C VAL A 61 -21.03 -2.75 5.23
N ALA A 62 -22.29 -2.32 5.13
CA ALA A 62 -23.42 -2.96 5.81
C ALA A 62 -23.64 -4.41 5.33
N ALA A 63 -23.38 -4.68 4.05
CA ALA A 63 -23.56 -6.00 3.45
C ALA A 63 -22.68 -7.11 4.08
N PHE A 64 -21.52 -6.75 4.64
CA PHE A 64 -20.64 -7.73 5.27
C PHE A 64 -20.43 -7.52 6.79
N ALA A 65 -21.10 -6.54 7.39
CA ALA A 65 -20.89 -6.14 8.79
C ALA A 65 -21.07 -7.31 9.77
N SER A 66 -22.02 -8.24 9.53
CA SER A 66 -22.25 -9.40 10.38
C SER A 66 -21.02 -10.32 10.51
N HIS A 67 -20.16 -10.35 9.51
CA HIS A 67 -18.93 -11.14 9.53
C HIS A 67 -17.82 -10.56 10.43
N LEU A 68 -17.94 -9.31 10.87
CA LEU A 68 -17.03 -8.70 11.86
C LEU A 68 -17.19 -9.33 13.25
N GLN A 69 -18.33 -9.94 13.54
CA GLN A 69 -18.58 -10.56 14.85
C GLN A 69 -17.58 -11.69 15.14
N GLY A 70 -17.11 -11.73 16.39
CA GLY A 70 -16.16 -12.73 16.87
C GLY A 70 -14.73 -12.55 16.39
N CYS A 71 -14.39 -11.41 15.75
CA CYS A 71 -13.03 -11.04 15.43
C CYS A 71 -12.39 -10.25 16.59
N ASP A 72 -11.12 -10.56 16.89
CA ASP A 72 -10.34 -9.88 17.93
C ASP A 72 -9.73 -8.57 17.42
N VAL A 73 -9.47 -8.50 16.11
CA VAL A 73 -8.77 -7.37 15.49
C VAL A 73 -9.25 -7.14 14.06
N LEU A 74 -9.30 -5.86 13.66
CA LEU A 74 -9.52 -5.43 12.29
C LEU A 74 -8.21 -4.90 11.69
N PHE A 75 -7.79 -5.45 10.55
CA PHE A 75 -6.74 -4.90 9.71
C PHE A 75 -7.38 -4.27 8.46
N HIS A 76 -7.29 -2.96 8.35
CA HIS A 76 -7.87 -2.22 7.24
C HIS A 76 -6.80 -1.88 6.19
N THR A 77 -6.70 -2.72 5.14
CA THR A 77 -5.76 -2.52 4.03
C THR A 77 -6.45 -2.15 2.72
N ALA A 78 -7.78 -2.18 2.66
CA ALA A 78 -8.52 -1.79 1.47
C ALA A 78 -8.38 -0.29 1.22
N ALA A 79 -8.04 0.07 -0.01
CA ALA A 79 -8.03 1.44 -0.49
C ALA A 79 -8.25 1.49 -2.01
N TYR A 80 -8.83 2.59 -2.50
CA TYR A 80 -8.75 2.94 -3.91
C TYR A 80 -7.43 3.66 -4.14
N PHE A 81 -6.62 3.17 -5.08
CA PHE A 81 -5.26 3.64 -5.34
C PHE A 81 -5.08 4.09 -6.79
N ARG A 82 -4.06 4.91 -7.06
CA ARG A 82 -3.76 5.47 -8.40
C ARG A 82 -3.64 4.43 -9.51
N ASP A 83 -3.14 3.25 -9.18
CA ASP A 83 -2.97 2.15 -10.14
C ASP A 83 -4.32 1.69 -10.74
N ASN A 84 -5.44 2.12 -10.14
CA ASN A 84 -6.80 1.88 -10.65
C ASN A 84 -7.32 3.01 -11.55
N TYR A 85 -6.55 4.08 -11.79
CA TYR A 85 -7.03 5.23 -12.56
C TYR A 85 -7.20 4.92 -14.03
N LYS A 86 -8.36 5.23 -14.55
CA LYS A 86 -8.74 5.03 -15.96
C LYS A 86 -8.98 6.34 -16.72
N GLY A 87 -8.56 7.47 -16.16
CA GLY A 87 -8.81 8.81 -16.67
C GLY A 87 -10.01 9.49 -15.98
N GLY A 88 -10.09 10.82 -16.07
CA GLY A 88 -11.13 11.63 -15.41
C GLY A 88 -10.81 11.97 -13.96
N SER A 89 -11.84 12.47 -13.22
CA SER A 89 -11.73 12.71 -11.79
C SER A 89 -12.00 11.40 -11.03
N HIS A 90 -11.17 11.11 -10.04
CA HIS A 90 -11.28 9.93 -9.19
C HIS A 90 -11.67 10.28 -7.76
N TRP A 91 -11.95 11.54 -7.49
CA TRP A 91 -12.32 12.01 -6.17
C TRP A 91 -13.56 11.33 -5.58
N PRO A 92 -14.65 11.10 -6.34
CA PRO A 92 -15.82 10.39 -5.80
C PRO A 92 -15.48 9.01 -5.25
N GLU A 93 -14.72 8.19 -5.99
CA GLU A 93 -14.30 6.84 -5.58
C GLU A 93 -13.31 6.88 -4.44
N LEU A 94 -12.34 7.80 -4.50
CA LEU A 94 -11.37 8.02 -3.42
C LEU A 94 -12.07 8.38 -2.11
N LYS A 95 -13.02 9.31 -2.15
CA LYS A 95 -13.79 9.71 -0.98
C LYS A 95 -14.66 8.56 -0.48
N ALA A 96 -15.44 7.93 -1.36
CA ALA A 96 -16.40 6.89 -1.00
C ALA A 96 -15.73 5.66 -0.36
N ILE A 97 -14.56 5.26 -0.87
CA ILE A 97 -13.84 4.06 -0.42
C ILE A 97 -12.87 4.38 0.71
N ASN A 98 -11.99 5.39 0.53
CA ASN A 98 -10.90 5.63 1.47
C ASN A 98 -11.36 6.41 2.71
N VAL A 99 -12.34 7.30 2.59
CA VAL A 99 -12.81 8.15 3.68
C VAL A 99 -14.10 7.60 4.27
N ASP A 100 -15.20 7.68 3.52
CA ASP A 100 -16.54 7.32 4.01
C ASP A 100 -16.63 5.81 4.31
N GLY A 101 -15.95 4.98 3.50
CA GLY A 101 -15.85 3.53 3.73
C GLY A 101 -15.09 3.19 5.00
N THR A 102 -14.01 3.91 5.29
CA THR A 102 -13.23 3.74 6.53
C THR A 102 -14.08 4.10 7.76
N GLU A 103 -14.79 5.23 7.72
CA GLU A 103 -15.68 5.64 8.82
C GLU A 103 -16.74 4.57 9.11
N ARG A 104 -17.49 4.16 8.07
CA ARG A 104 -18.51 3.12 8.21
C ARG A 104 -17.94 1.80 8.71
N LEU A 105 -16.73 1.41 8.25
CA LEU A 105 -16.09 0.18 8.71
C LEU A 105 -15.76 0.22 10.21
N LEU A 106 -15.21 1.32 10.69
CA LEU A 106 -14.87 1.49 12.11
C LEU A 106 -16.11 1.45 12.98
N GLU A 107 -17.20 2.12 12.58
CA GLU A 107 -18.49 2.06 13.26
C GLU A 107 -19.04 0.63 13.36
N GLN A 108 -19.04 -0.12 12.26
CA GLN A 108 -19.53 -1.49 12.25
C GLN A 108 -18.62 -2.43 13.05
N ALA A 109 -17.31 -2.25 12.99
CA ALA A 109 -16.35 -3.02 13.77
C ALA A 109 -16.57 -2.79 15.28
N TYR A 110 -16.78 -1.54 15.69
CA TYR A 110 -17.05 -1.20 17.08
C TYR A 110 -18.37 -1.83 17.57
N ARG A 111 -19.44 -1.74 16.77
CA ARG A 111 -20.74 -2.39 17.05
C ARG A 111 -20.66 -3.91 17.14
N ALA A 112 -19.78 -4.51 16.34
CA ALA A 112 -19.50 -5.95 16.35
C ALA A 112 -18.66 -6.41 17.55
N GLY A 113 -18.21 -5.49 18.40
CA GLY A 113 -17.42 -5.78 19.60
C GLY A 113 -15.91 -5.77 19.39
N ILE A 114 -15.42 -5.44 18.20
CA ILE A 114 -13.97 -5.27 17.95
C ILE A 114 -13.51 -4.01 18.69
N ARG A 115 -12.41 -4.15 19.46
CA ARG A 115 -11.82 -3.05 20.23
C ARG A 115 -10.38 -2.75 19.82
N ARG A 116 -9.92 -3.39 18.74
CA ARG A 116 -8.59 -3.19 18.20
C ARG A 116 -8.59 -3.16 16.69
N PHE A 117 -7.89 -2.18 16.13
CA PHE A 117 -7.68 -2.13 14.67
C PHE A 117 -6.32 -1.55 14.30
N VAL A 118 -5.89 -1.84 13.08
CA VAL A 118 -4.75 -1.18 12.44
C VAL A 118 -5.19 -0.68 11.07
N HIS A 119 -5.02 0.63 10.85
CA HIS A 119 -5.32 1.29 9.60
C HIS A 119 -4.07 1.41 8.74
N THR A 120 -4.18 1.07 7.46
CA THR A 120 -3.12 1.34 6.48
C THR A 120 -3.25 2.76 5.96
N SER A 121 -2.46 3.66 6.52
CA SER A 121 -2.26 5.02 6.03
C SER A 121 -1.29 5.02 4.84
N SER A 122 -0.43 6.01 4.71
CA SER A 122 0.59 6.13 3.66
C SER A 122 1.63 7.17 4.05
N ILE A 123 2.85 7.05 3.54
CA ILE A 123 3.81 8.17 3.56
C ILE A 123 3.28 9.42 2.83
N ALA A 124 2.23 9.29 2.03
CA ALA A 124 1.54 10.41 1.36
C ALA A 124 0.98 11.47 2.33
N VAL A 125 0.68 11.07 3.58
CA VAL A 125 0.19 12.00 4.62
C VAL A 125 1.30 12.83 5.26
N LEU A 126 2.55 12.56 4.90
CA LEU A 126 3.71 13.27 5.41
C LEU A 126 4.28 14.21 4.35
N ASN A 127 4.91 15.28 4.81
CA ASN A 127 5.65 16.23 3.99
C ASN A 127 6.81 16.81 4.80
N GLY A 128 7.99 16.84 4.23
CA GLY A 128 9.17 17.40 4.88
C GLY A 128 9.98 18.29 3.91
N GLU A 129 11.00 18.91 4.44
CA GLU A 129 11.94 19.69 3.64
C GLU A 129 12.78 18.75 2.75
N PRO A 130 13.10 19.16 1.51
CA PRO A 130 13.92 18.35 0.61
C PRO A 130 15.27 17.97 1.24
N GLY A 131 15.60 16.67 1.20
CA GLY A 131 16.86 16.14 1.73
C GLY A 131 16.92 15.96 3.25
N MET A 132 15.89 16.39 3.98
CA MET A 132 15.81 16.20 5.42
C MET A 132 15.07 14.90 5.76
N PRO A 133 15.41 14.23 6.90
CA PRO A 133 14.66 13.10 7.38
C PRO A 133 13.21 13.49 7.74
N ILE A 134 12.27 12.67 7.31
CA ILE A 134 10.83 12.85 7.55
C ILE A 134 10.38 11.79 8.56
N ASP A 135 9.77 12.21 9.66
CA ASP A 135 9.14 11.32 10.64
C ASP A 135 7.62 11.51 10.70
N GLU A 136 6.98 10.81 11.62
CA GLU A 136 5.51 10.78 11.76
C GLU A 136 4.89 12.12 12.20
N THR A 137 5.71 13.09 12.61
CA THR A 137 5.27 14.45 13.02
C THR A 137 5.20 15.43 11.85
N CYS A 138 5.87 15.11 10.73
CA CYS A 138 5.94 15.95 9.54
C CYS A 138 4.66 15.85 8.71
N LEU A 139 3.51 16.25 9.23
CA LEU A 139 2.22 16.09 8.57
C LEU A 139 2.05 17.01 7.36
N ARG A 140 1.50 16.47 6.29
CA ARG A 140 1.09 17.22 5.10
C ARG A 140 -0.26 17.89 5.32
N ARG A 141 -0.39 19.12 4.83
CA ARG A 141 -1.67 19.84 4.79
C ARG A 141 -2.51 19.33 3.60
N SER A 142 -3.81 19.22 3.78
CA SER A 142 -4.72 18.72 2.73
C SER A 142 -4.76 19.61 1.49
N GLU A 143 -4.54 20.93 1.65
CA GLU A 143 -4.49 21.90 0.55
C GLU A 143 -3.27 21.69 -0.38
N ASP A 144 -2.20 21.10 0.14
CA ASP A 144 -0.97 20.84 -0.62
C ASP A 144 -0.96 19.46 -1.31
N ALA A 145 -2.04 18.69 -1.16
CA ALA A 145 -2.15 17.31 -1.60
C ALA A 145 -2.91 17.19 -2.93
N ASP A 146 -2.54 16.18 -3.74
CA ASP A 146 -3.42 15.72 -4.82
C ASP A 146 -4.60 14.91 -4.27
N ASP A 147 -5.56 14.54 -5.10
CA ASP A 147 -6.77 13.82 -4.68
C ASP A 147 -6.48 12.54 -3.89
N TYR A 148 -5.46 11.74 -4.31
CA TYR A 148 -5.10 10.53 -3.58
C TYR A 148 -4.49 10.86 -2.21
N TYR A 149 -3.51 11.77 -2.15
CA TYR A 149 -2.89 12.19 -0.89
C TYR A 149 -3.93 12.80 0.05
N ARG A 150 -4.80 13.65 -0.49
CA ARG A 150 -5.93 14.23 0.25
C ARG A 150 -6.85 13.15 0.82
N SER A 151 -7.20 12.12 0.04
CA SER A 151 -8.04 11.03 0.54
C SER A 151 -7.41 10.26 1.69
N LYS A 152 -6.08 10.09 1.69
CA LYS A 152 -5.34 9.43 2.78
C LYS A 152 -5.26 10.30 4.03
N ILE A 153 -5.07 11.63 3.87
CA ILE A 153 -5.10 12.59 4.98
C ILE A 153 -6.47 12.58 5.65
N LEU A 154 -7.55 12.70 4.86
CA LEU A 154 -8.91 12.69 5.39
C LEU A 154 -9.29 11.34 6.03
N ALA A 155 -8.79 10.22 5.51
CA ALA A 155 -8.98 8.90 6.13
C ALA A 155 -8.28 8.84 7.50
N ASP A 156 -7.06 9.37 7.63
CA ASP A 156 -6.36 9.46 8.91
C ASP A 156 -7.14 10.35 9.91
N GLU A 157 -7.68 11.48 9.44
CA GLU A 157 -8.51 12.38 10.27
C GLU A 157 -9.76 11.67 10.79
N VAL A 158 -10.46 10.91 9.93
CA VAL A 158 -11.61 10.07 10.32
C VAL A 158 -11.21 9.05 11.37
N VAL A 159 -10.10 8.35 11.18
CA VAL A 159 -9.57 7.36 12.15
C VAL A 159 -9.29 8.01 13.50
N LEU A 160 -8.64 9.16 13.51
CA LEU A 160 -8.29 9.86 14.76
C LEU A 160 -9.53 10.43 15.47
N ALA A 161 -10.47 11.01 14.72
CA ALA A 161 -11.74 11.50 15.28
C ALA A 161 -12.57 10.34 15.87
N PHE A 162 -12.61 9.19 15.16
CA PHE A 162 -13.27 7.99 15.67
C PHE A 162 -12.64 7.50 16.98
N LEU A 163 -11.31 7.45 17.04
CA LEU A 163 -10.62 7.10 18.28
C LEU A 163 -10.91 8.10 19.40
N GLN A 164 -10.99 9.39 19.12
CA GLN A 164 -11.31 10.40 20.13
C GLN A 164 -12.69 10.18 20.75
N SER A 165 -13.68 9.82 19.93
CA SER A 165 -15.07 9.58 20.39
C SER A 165 -15.29 8.20 21.03
N HIS A 166 -14.36 7.23 20.82
CA HIS A 166 -14.44 5.86 21.33
C HIS A 166 -13.20 5.50 22.17
N PRO A 167 -13.11 5.94 23.44
CA PRO A 167 -11.90 5.82 24.24
C PRO A 167 -11.49 4.38 24.58
N ASP A 168 -12.40 3.42 24.50
CA ASP A 168 -12.18 1.99 24.70
C ASP A 168 -11.68 1.27 23.40
N MET A 169 -11.68 1.99 22.26
CA MET A 169 -11.11 1.48 21.02
C MET A 169 -9.62 1.76 20.96
N ASN A 170 -8.81 0.74 20.69
CA ASN A 170 -7.38 0.87 20.46
C ASN A 170 -7.09 0.74 18.96
N GLY A 171 -6.55 1.79 18.36
CA GLY A 171 -6.19 1.82 16.95
C GLY A 171 -4.90 2.56 16.71
N SER A 172 -4.14 2.09 15.74
CA SER A 172 -2.91 2.71 15.25
C SER A 172 -2.86 2.74 13.73
N LEU A 173 -2.01 3.60 13.18
CA LEU A 173 -1.87 3.83 11.76
C LEU A 173 -0.47 3.39 11.30
N VAL A 174 -0.39 2.53 10.30
CA VAL A 174 0.88 2.14 9.66
C VAL A 174 1.02 2.88 8.35
N LEU A 175 2.16 3.53 8.13
CA LEU A 175 2.46 4.37 6.98
C LEU A 175 3.48 3.68 6.06
N PRO A 176 3.03 2.89 5.07
CA PRO A 176 3.92 2.23 4.14
C PRO A 176 4.52 3.19 3.13
N GLY A 177 5.75 2.85 2.70
CA GLY A 177 6.39 3.39 1.51
C GLY A 177 5.87 2.75 0.22
N TRP A 178 6.69 2.77 -0.83
CA TRP A 178 6.40 2.10 -2.10
C TRP A 178 6.66 0.61 -1.95
N MET A 179 5.58 -0.15 -1.84
CA MET A 179 5.62 -1.57 -1.54
C MET A 179 6.03 -2.43 -2.75
N TRP A 180 6.92 -3.39 -2.49
CA TRP A 180 7.40 -4.42 -3.40
C TRP A 180 7.22 -5.79 -2.75
N GLY A 181 7.25 -6.85 -3.52
CA GLY A 181 7.20 -8.21 -2.95
C GLY A 181 6.37 -9.19 -3.77
N PRO A 182 6.31 -10.45 -3.32
CA PRO A 182 5.51 -11.48 -3.96
C PRO A 182 4.01 -11.29 -3.73
N ALA A 183 3.20 -12.07 -4.45
CA ALA A 183 1.74 -12.15 -4.33
C ALA A 183 0.96 -10.91 -4.83
N ASP A 184 1.52 -10.18 -5.80
CA ASP A 184 0.85 -9.07 -6.49
C ASP A 184 0.11 -9.54 -7.74
N LEU A 185 -1.12 -10.06 -7.58
CA LEU A 185 -1.97 -10.53 -8.69
C LEU A 185 -2.71 -9.40 -9.44
N GLY A 186 -2.73 -8.21 -8.92
CA GLY A 186 -3.21 -7.04 -9.63
C GLY A 186 -2.02 -6.12 -9.78
N PRO A 187 -1.32 -6.10 -10.93
CA PRO A 187 0.00 -5.49 -11.00
C PRO A 187 -0.04 -4.06 -10.48
N THR A 188 0.62 -3.84 -9.35
CA THR A 188 0.88 -2.51 -8.81
C THR A 188 1.97 -1.83 -9.63
N SER A 189 2.17 -0.54 -9.44
CA SER A 189 3.22 0.23 -10.11
C SER A 189 4.63 -0.36 -9.91
N SER A 190 4.90 -1.00 -8.77
CA SER A 190 6.17 -1.69 -8.53
C SER A 190 6.33 -2.94 -9.40
N SER A 191 5.32 -3.81 -9.45
CA SER A 191 5.32 -4.99 -10.31
C SER A 191 5.34 -4.62 -11.79
N GLN A 192 4.65 -3.53 -12.17
CA GLN A 192 4.68 -3.04 -13.55
C GLN A 192 6.08 -2.53 -13.93
N LEU A 193 6.74 -1.74 -13.07
CA LEU A 193 8.12 -1.33 -13.30
C LEU A 193 9.06 -2.54 -13.42
N ALA A 194 8.89 -3.53 -12.54
CA ALA A 194 9.69 -4.76 -12.62
C ALA A 194 9.50 -5.48 -13.96
N ASN A 195 8.26 -5.65 -14.41
CA ASN A 195 7.94 -6.23 -15.70
C ASN A 195 8.52 -5.45 -16.88
N ASP A 196 8.45 -4.11 -16.84
CA ASP A 196 9.00 -3.26 -17.89
C ASP A 196 10.53 -3.34 -17.97
N VAL A 197 11.20 -3.43 -16.83
CA VAL A 197 12.65 -3.68 -16.78
C VAL A 197 12.98 -5.07 -17.31
N MET A 198 12.31 -6.11 -16.84
CA MET A 198 12.55 -7.51 -17.26
C MET A 198 12.36 -7.71 -18.76
N ASN A 199 11.45 -6.95 -19.37
CA ASN A 199 11.12 -7.02 -20.80
C ASN A 199 11.86 -5.97 -21.65
N GLY A 200 12.80 -5.20 -21.08
CA GLY A 200 13.57 -4.19 -21.81
C GLY A 200 12.74 -3.02 -22.35
N LYS A 201 11.60 -2.72 -21.73
CA LYS A 201 10.64 -1.70 -22.20
C LYS A 201 10.93 -0.29 -21.68
N LEU A 202 11.89 -0.12 -20.77
CA LEU A 202 12.23 1.20 -20.24
C LEU A 202 13.08 1.99 -21.24
N PRO A 203 12.60 3.14 -21.74
CA PRO A 203 13.36 3.98 -22.68
C PRO A 203 14.50 4.75 -21.99
N GLY A 204 14.45 4.87 -20.67
CA GLY A 204 15.41 5.60 -19.84
C GLY A 204 14.98 5.64 -18.39
N LEU A 205 15.83 6.18 -17.52
CA LEU A 205 15.52 6.36 -16.10
C LEU A 205 14.70 7.62 -15.90
N VAL A 206 13.68 7.56 -15.05
CA VAL A 206 12.99 8.76 -14.57
C VAL A 206 13.77 9.35 -13.40
N PRO A 207 13.85 10.70 -13.28
CA PRO A 207 14.42 11.31 -12.08
C PRO A 207 13.53 11.07 -10.87
N GLY A 208 14.10 11.10 -9.68
CA GLY A 208 13.37 10.97 -8.43
C GLY A 208 13.94 9.92 -7.50
N SER A 209 13.41 9.93 -6.29
CA SER A 209 13.72 8.99 -5.23
C SER A 209 12.44 8.46 -4.62
N PHE A 210 12.50 7.25 -4.09
CA PHE A 210 11.38 6.52 -3.53
C PHE A 210 11.81 5.83 -2.24
N SER A 211 10.86 5.57 -1.38
CA SER A 211 11.07 4.74 -0.20
C SER A 211 10.55 3.34 -0.50
N VAL A 212 11.46 2.42 -0.76
CA VAL A 212 11.18 1.04 -1.18
C VAL A 212 11.05 0.15 0.04
N VAL A 213 9.94 -0.55 0.18
CA VAL A 213 9.65 -1.44 1.31
C VAL A 213 9.10 -2.77 0.84
N ASP A 214 9.43 -3.85 1.56
CA ASP A 214 8.79 -5.15 1.33
C ASP A 214 7.38 -5.17 1.92
N ALA A 215 6.41 -5.65 1.15
CA ALA A 215 5.02 -5.77 1.61
C ALA A 215 4.87 -6.71 2.82
N ARG A 216 5.78 -7.69 2.97
CA ARG A 216 5.85 -8.57 4.14
C ARG A 216 6.35 -7.83 5.39
N ASP A 217 7.23 -6.86 5.24
CA ASP A 217 7.67 -6.01 6.37
C ASP A 217 6.58 -5.05 6.80
N VAL A 218 5.81 -4.53 5.84
CA VAL A 218 4.61 -3.74 6.15
C VAL A 218 3.54 -4.60 6.84
N ALA A 219 3.33 -5.83 6.37
CA ALA A 219 2.43 -6.79 7.02
C ALA A 219 2.88 -7.10 8.46
N LEU A 220 4.17 -7.31 8.66
CA LEU A 220 4.75 -7.48 10.00
C LEU A 220 4.55 -6.22 10.86
N ALA A 221 4.78 -5.03 10.29
CA ALA A 221 4.54 -3.76 10.98
C ALA A 221 3.08 -3.64 11.46
N MET A 222 2.11 -4.03 10.63
CA MET A 222 0.68 -4.02 11.01
C MET A 222 0.40 -4.99 12.17
N ILE A 223 0.95 -6.20 12.14
CA ILE A 223 0.80 -7.17 13.24
C ILE A 223 1.44 -6.64 14.53
N LEU A 224 2.65 -6.13 14.44
CA LEU A 224 3.35 -5.53 15.59
C LEU A 224 2.61 -4.30 16.13
N ALA A 225 2.03 -3.47 15.24
CA ALA A 225 1.20 -2.34 15.63
C ALA A 225 -0.09 -2.79 16.35
N ALA A 226 -0.71 -3.89 15.91
CA ALA A 226 -1.83 -4.49 16.64
C ALA A 226 -1.42 -5.00 18.03
N GLU A 227 -0.22 -5.55 18.19
CA GLU A 227 0.26 -6.12 19.46
C GLU A 227 0.79 -5.08 20.44
N ARG A 228 1.53 -4.08 19.94
CA ARG A 228 2.37 -3.16 20.74
C ARG A 228 2.09 -1.69 20.46
N GLY A 229 1.40 -1.40 19.36
CA GLY A 229 1.13 -0.02 18.93
C GLY A 229 0.32 0.73 19.99
N LYS A 230 0.71 1.98 20.20
CA LYS A 230 -0.01 2.90 21.07
C LYS A 230 -1.23 3.46 20.33
N ARG A 231 -2.25 3.72 21.09
CA ARG A 231 -3.51 4.28 20.58
C ARG A 231 -3.30 5.63 19.89
N ALA A 232 -3.89 5.79 18.71
CA ALA A 232 -3.83 6.99 17.87
C ALA A 232 -2.43 7.35 17.34
N GLU A 233 -1.44 6.44 17.49
CA GLU A 233 -0.08 6.68 17.02
C GLU A 233 0.12 6.21 15.57
N ARG A 234 0.97 6.95 14.85
CA ARG A 234 1.46 6.61 13.52
C ARG A 234 2.79 5.89 13.60
N TYR A 235 2.99 4.90 12.73
CA TYR A 235 4.22 4.11 12.63
C TYR A 235 4.67 4.00 11.18
N LEU A 236 5.83 4.55 10.88
CA LEU A 236 6.44 4.46 9.56
C LEU A 236 6.90 3.04 9.25
N ALA A 237 6.47 2.53 8.11
CA ALA A 237 6.94 1.29 7.50
C ALA A 237 7.37 1.58 6.04
N ALA A 238 8.25 2.58 5.88
CA ALA A 238 8.58 3.13 4.57
C ALA A 238 9.76 2.42 3.87
N GLY A 239 10.61 1.70 4.62
CA GLY A 239 11.73 0.95 4.08
C GLY A 239 12.92 1.82 3.69
N ARG A 240 13.62 1.49 2.61
CA ARG A 240 14.87 2.11 2.20
C ARG A 240 14.67 3.21 1.17
N HIS A 241 15.28 4.37 1.40
CA HIS A 241 15.39 5.42 0.40
C HIS A 241 16.26 4.96 -0.78
N MET A 242 15.76 5.06 -2.01
CA MET A 242 16.46 4.72 -3.24
C MET A 242 16.11 5.68 -4.37
N THR A 243 17.10 6.02 -5.18
CA THR A 243 16.87 6.69 -6.46
C THR A 243 16.58 5.67 -7.57
N MET A 244 15.99 6.11 -8.68
CA MET A 244 15.79 5.22 -9.85
C MET A 244 17.14 4.76 -10.45
N GLN A 245 18.21 5.57 -10.31
CA GLN A 245 19.57 5.22 -10.71
C GLN A 245 20.16 4.09 -9.85
N GLN A 246 19.64 3.86 -8.65
CA GLN A 246 20.02 2.73 -7.79
C GLN A 246 19.09 1.53 -7.98
N LEU A 247 17.78 1.77 -8.03
CA LEU A 247 16.75 0.72 -8.08
C LEU A 247 16.76 -0.03 -9.42
N VAL A 248 16.74 0.67 -10.55
CA VAL A 248 16.63 0.03 -11.88
C VAL A 248 17.85 -0.82 -12.23
N PRO A 249 19.11 -0.37 -12.01
CA PRO A 249 20.26 -1.25 -12.20
C PRO A 249 20.29 -2.46 -11.25
N LEU A 250 19.87 -2.30 -10.01
CA LEU A 250 19.74 -3.42 -9.07
C LEU A 250 18.73 -4.46 -9.57
N LEU A 251 17.57 -4.01 -10.00
CA LEU A 251 16.52 -4.85 -10.58
C LEU A 251 17.03 -5.57 -11.84
N GLY A 252 17.71 -4.85 -12.74
CA GLY A 252 18.31 -5.43 -13.94
C GLY A 252 19.37 -6.49 -13.63
N LYS A 253 20.24 -6.24 -12.65
CA LYS A 253 21.25 -7.20 -12.18
C LYS A 253 20.59 -8.50 -11.67
N ILE A 254 19.53 -8.37 -10.85
CA ILE A 254 18.80 -9.51 -10.29
C ILE A 254 18.02 -10.25 -11.38
N ALA A 255 17.41 -9.50 -12.29
CA ALA A 255 16.67 -10.08 -13.41
C ALA A 255 17.58 -10.63 -14.54
N GLY A 256 18.87 -10.36 -14.51
CA GLY A 256 19.81 -10.78 -15.58
C GLY A 256 19.58 -10.05 -16.90
N VAL A 257 19.11 -8.80 -16.87
CA VAL A 257 18.83 -7.99 -18.07
C VAL A 257 19.61 -6.69 -18.05
N GLN A 258 19.88 -6.14 -19.24
CA GLN A 258 20.49 -4.82 -19.35
C GLN A 258 19.45 -3.73 -19.10
N THR A 259 19.86 -2.66 -18.43
CA THR A 259 19.00 -1.53 -18.10
C THR A 259 19.53 -0.23 -18.70
N PRO A 260 18.63 0.75 -18.97
CA PRO A 260 19.05 2.06 -19.41
C PRO A 260 19.91 2.74 -18.33
N LYS A 261 20.97 3.43 -18.78
CA LYS A 261 21.89 4.17 -17.89
C LYS A 261 21.60 5.67 -17.86
N ARG A 262 20.88 6.19 -18.86
CA ARG A 262 20.61 7.63 -18.99
C ARG A 262 19.29 8.01 -18.36
N THR A 263 19.31 9.08 -17.57
CA THR A 263 18.10 9.72 -17.07
C THR A 263 17.48 10.56 -18.18
N LEU A 264 16.17 10.40 -18.37
CA LEU A 264 15.41 11.17 -19.35
C LEU A 264 15.28 12.63 -18.87
N PRO A 265 15.51 13.62 -19.77
CA PRO A 265 15.28 15.02 -19.45
C PRO A 265 13.79 15.28 -19.13
N LEU A 266 13.51 16.16 -18.16
CA LEU A 266 12.14 16.50 -17.77
C LEU A 266 11.23 16.91 -18.93
N PRO A 267 11.66 17.75 -19.93
CA PRO A 267 10.81 18.07 -21.07
C PRO A 267 10.35 16.84 -21.86
N LEU A 268 11.26 15.86 -22.05
CA LEU A 268 10.92 14.63 -22.74
C LEU A 268 9.93 13.77 -21.94
N LEU A 269 10.05 13.74 -20.61
CA LEU A 269 9.08 13.05 -19.74
C LEU A 269 7.69 13.66 -19.84
N TYR A 270 7.57 14.99 -19.90
CA TYR A 270 6.29 15.66 -20.12
C TYR A 270 5.67 15.32 -21.49
N ILE A 271 6.48 15.24 -22.55
CA ILE A 271 6.01 14.83 -23.89
C ILE A 271 5.51 13.38 -23.85
N ILE A 272 6.30 12.45 -23.28
CA ILE A 272 5.91 11.05 -23.16
C ILE A 272 4.62 10.91 -22.35
N ALA A 273 4.51 11.62 -21.23
CA ALA A 273 3.33 11.59 -20.38
C ALA A 273 2.09 12.09 -21.12
N ALA A 274 2.20 13.19 -21.87
CA ALA A 274 1.09 13.71 -22.67
C ALA A 274 0.64 12.72 -23.76
N LEU A 275 1.58 12.06 -24.43
CA LEU A 275 1.28 11.04 -25.44
C LEU A 275 0.61 9.81 -24.82
N GLN A 276 1.10 9.35 -23.65
CA GLN A 276 0.49 8.25 -22.92
C GLN A 276 -0.93 8.59 -22.43
N GLU A 277 -1.18 9.81 -21.93
CA GLU A 277 -2.53 10.24 -21.58
C GLU A 277 -3.48 10.28 -22.80
N ALA A 278 -3.01 10.77 -23.93
CA ALA A 278 -3.79 10.75 -25.18
C ALA A 278 -4.12 9.31 -25.59
N TYR A 279 -3.15 8.41 -25.53
CA TYR A 279 -3.35 6.97 -25.78
C TYR A 279 -4.34 6.33 -24.81
N ALA A 280 -4.22 6.63 -23.49
CA ALA A 280 -5.13 6.10 -22.48
C ALA A 280 -6.59 6.52 -22.72
N ARG A 281 -6.81 7.79 -23.13
CA ARG A 281 -8.15 8.29 -23.46
C ARG A 281 -8.77 7.56 -24.66
N LEU A 282 -7.95 7.16 -25.64
CA LEU A 282 -8.41 6.45 -26.84
C LEU A 282 -8.58 4.95 -26.60
N SER A 283 -7.68 4.33 -25.83
CA SER A 283 -7.61 2.86 -25.64
C SER A 283 -8.34 2.35 -24.41
N GLY A 284 -8.64 3.23 -23.42
CA GLY A 284 -9.17 2.84 -22.10
C GLY A 284 -8.19 2.04 -21.24
N LYS A 285 -6.90 1.96 -21.64
CA LYS A 285 -5.87 1.19 -20.91
C LYS A 285 -5.18 2.08 -19.86
N PRO A 286 -4.81 1.52 -18.70
CA PRO A 286 -4.04 2.25 -17.69
C PRO A 286 -2.63 2.59 -18.23
N ILE A 287 -2.07 3.69 -17.74
CA ILE A 287 -0.74 4.18 -18.10
C ILE A 287 0.13 4.37 -16.85
N LEU A 288 1.42 4.14 -17.00
CA LEU A 288 2.38 4.29 -15.91
C LEU A 288 2.78 5.75 -15.67
N LEU A 289 2.93 6.51 -16.73
CA LEU A 289 3.43 7.88 -16.69
C LEU A 289 2.36 8.85 -17.18
N SER A 290 1.71 9.54 -16.24
CA SER A 290 0.79 10.65 -16.53
C SER A 290 1.46 12.00 -16.27
N LEU A 291 0.90 13.09 -16.80
CA LEU A 291 1.36 14.44 -16.48
C LEU A 291 1.29 14.72 -14.97
N ALA A 292 0.27 14.20 -14.29
CA ALA A 292 0.14 14.29 -12.84
C ALA A 292 1.29 13.55 -12.14
N THR A 293 1.66 12.35 -12.61
CA THR A 293 2.78 11.57 -12.07
C THR A 293 4.11 12.30 -12.24
N VAL A 294 4.38 12.90 -13.40
CA VAL A 294 5.62 13.67 -13.63
C VAL A 294 5.68 14.90 -12.73
N ARG A 295 4.58 15.65 -12.59
CA ARG A 295 4.49 16.80 -11.68
C ARG A 295 4.75 16.39 -10.23
N LEU A 296 4.16 15.27 -9.81
CA LEU A 296 4.37 14.72 -8.47
C LEU A 296 5.83 14.33 -8.23
N MET A 297 6.47 13.62 -9.18
CA MET A 297 7.89 13.27 -9.10
C MET A 297 8.79 14.49 -8.92
N VAL A 298 8.47 15.60 -9.59
CA VAL A 298 9.20 16.86 -9.44
C VAL A 298 8.92 17.50 -8.09
N LYS A 299 7.66 17.52 -7.65
CA LYS A 299 7.24 18.11 -6.36
C LYS A 299 7.81 17.34 -5.16
N GLU A 300 7.85 16.01 -5.25
CA GLU A 300 8.33 15.13 -4.18
C GLU A 300 9.83 14.80 -4.30
N ALA A 301 10.55 15.46 -5.22
CA ALA A 301 11.99 15.24 -5.38
C ALA A 301 12.73 15.45 -4.06
N ASN A 302 13.58 14.48 -3.69
CA ASN A 302 14.35 14.46 -2.43
C ASN A 302 13.50 14.50 -1.13
N ARG A 303 12.21 14.14 -1.17
CA ARG A 303 11.30 14.06 -0.01
C ARG A 303 10.89 12.63 0.29
N SER A 304 11.80 11.68 0.17
CA SER A 304 11.53 10.25 0.44
C SER A 304 12.50 9.64 1.47
N HIS A 305 13.11 10.49 2.30
CA HIS A 305 14.03 10.09 3.36
C HIS A 305 13.26 9.96 4.68
N PHE A 306 12.69 8.77 4.95
CA PHE A 306 11.87 8.55 6.14
C PHE A 306 12.71 8.00 7.30
N ASN A 307 12.44 8.48 8.51
CA ASN A 307 13.08 8.05 9.75
C ASN A 307 12.17 7.08 10.50
N HIS A 308 12.55 5.82 10.57
CA HIS A 308 11.77 4.74 11.20
C HIS A 308 12.10 4.51 12.68
N ALA A 309 12.93 5.34 13.29
CA ALA A 309 13.44 5.12 14.66
C ALA A 309 12.32 4.88 15.69
N LYS A 310 11.15 5.48 15.51
CA LYS A 310 9.98 5.21 16.36
C LYS A 310 9.45 3.79 16.18
N SER A 311 9.24 3.35 14.93
CA SER A 311 8.74 2.02 14.62
C SER A 311 9.72 0.93 15.07
N GLU A 312 11.02 1.16 14.90
CA GLU A 312 12.06 0.25 15.38
C GLU A 312 12.05 0.16 16.91
N ARG A 313 12.02 1.28 17.61
CA ARG A 313 12.03 1.34 19.08
C ARG A 313 10.77 0.78 19.72
N GLU A 314 9.59 1.17 19.22
CA GLU A 314 8.31 0.88 19.89
C GLU A 314 7.69 -0.43 19.42
N LEU A 315 7.85 -0.79 18.14
CA LEU A 315 7.31 -2.03 17.59
C LEU A 315 8.36 -3.14 17.51
N GLY A 316 9.66 -2.81 17.46
CA GLY A 316 10.73 -3.74 17.14
C GLY A 316 10.74 -4.10 15.66
N LEU A 317 10.26 -3.19 14.79
CA LEU A 317 10.22 -3.40 13.36
C LEU A 317 11.63 -3.46 12.79
N THR A 318 11.85 -4.41 11.89
CA THR A 318 13.08 -4.52 11.09
C THR A 318 12.72 -4.71 9.63
N PHE A 319 13.61 -4.31 8.73
CA PHE A 319 13.36 -4.37 7.29
C PHE A 319 14.28 -5.39 6.62
N ARG A 320 13.73 -6.14 5.68
CA ARG A 320 14.50 -7.04 4.80
C ARG A 320 15.49 -6.25 3.94
N PRO A 321 16.64 -6.83 3.58
CA PRO A 321 17.51 -6.27 2.54
C PRO A 321 16.72 -6.06 1.25
N VAL A 322 16.90 -4.90 0.62
CA VAL A 322 16.17 -4.57 -0.61
C VAL A 322 16.48 -5.55 -1.75
N GLU A 323 17.68 -6.10 -1.76
CA GLU A 323 18.12 -7.13 -2.72
C GLU A 323 17.23 -8.37 -2.63
N GLN A 324 16.88 -8.79 -1.42
CA GLN A 324 15.95 -9.91 -1.20
C GLN A 324 14.54 -9.55 -1.68
N THR A 325 14.03 -8.37 -1.31
CA THR A 325 12.71 -7.88 -1.74
C THR A 325 12.58 -7.88 -3.26
N ILE A 326 13.55 -7.32 -3.96
CA ILE A 326 13.56 -7.27 -5.43
C ILE A 326 13.72 -8.67 -6.02
N GLY A 327 14.59 -9.52 -5.44
CA GLY A 327 14.77 -10.91 -5.86
C GLY A 327 13.48 -11.71 -5.78
N ASP A 328 12.78 -11.64 -4.67
CA ASP A 328 11.51 -12.34 -4.46
C ASP A 328 10.40 -11.80 -5.37
N THR A 329 10.39 -10.48 -5.64
CA THR A 329 9.46 -9.88 -6.61
C THR A 329 9.70 -10.42 -8.01
N VAL A 330 10.94 -10.44 -8.48
CA VAL A 330 11.31 -10.95 -9.81
C VAL A 330 10.99 -12.44 -9.94
N ALA A 331 11.32 -13.24 -8.92
CA ALA A 331 11.03 -14.67 -8.91
C ALA A 331 9.52 -14.93 -9.00
N TRP A 332 8.73 -14.19 -8.21
CA TRP A 332 7.27 -14.31 -8.22
C TRP A 332 6.66 -13.94 -9.58
N LEU A 333 7.10 -12.84 -10.19
CA LEU A 333 6.62 -12.39 -11.50
C LEU A 333 6.94 -13.41 -12.60
N ARG A 334 8.12 -14.03 -12.59
CA ARG A 334 8.50 -15.09 -13.55
C ARG A 334 7.62 -16.32 -13.42
N ASN A 335 7.38 -16.78 -12.20
CA ASN A 335 6.56 -17.98 -11.96
C ASN A 335 5.11 -17.75 -12.39
N ASN A 336 4.54 -16.57 -12.15
CA ASN A 336 3.16 -16.27 -12.52
C ASN A 336 2.98 -15.90 -14.01
N ALA A 337 4.04 -15.46 -14.71
CA ALA A 337 4.00 -15.28 -16.16
C ALA A 337 4.00 -16.61 -16.92
N ALA A 338 4.47 -17.69 -16.29
CA ALA A 338 4.47 -19.02 -16.88
C ALA A 338 3.10 -19.74 -16.72
N GLU A 339 2.22 -19.25 -15.85
CA GLU A 339 0.88 -19.82 -15.56
C GLU A 339 -0.26 -19.07 -16.28
N SER A 340 0.01 -17.95 -16.94
CA SER A 340 -0.93 -17.11 -17.69
C SER A 340 -0.77 -17.27 -19.21
#